data_58e3afc417a30b288fb060a4fef22699
#
_entry.id   58e3afc417a30b288fb060a4fef22699
#
_cell.length_a   1.000
_cell.length_b   1.000
_cell.length_c   1.000
_cell.angle_alpha   90.00
_cell.angle_beta   90.00
_cell.angle_gamma   90.00
#
_symmetry.space_group_name_H-M   'P 1'
#
loop_
_entity.id
_entity.type
_entity.pdbx_description
1 polymer ?
#
loop_
_entity_poly.entity_id
_entity_poly.type
_entity_poly.pdbx_seq_one_letter_code
_entity_poly.pdbx_strand_id
1 'polypeptide(L)'
;MIHFENVTKLFNGRPVINALDLHIERGKITVLIGPSGSGKSTTLKMVNRLIEHDSGRILFAGEEIRSFQPEELRRRMGYAIQSTGLFPHWTVAQNIATVPQLLKWDKARIHARVDELLNILNLDPELYRNRYPHQLSGGQQQRIGVARAMAADPEILLMDEPFGALDPVTRAILQEEIQRIHRLSGKTILLVTHDIDEALSLADHLVLMDKGHVVQQGTPAQILSHPANDFVRDFIGRNDLGIKMLSLQTVGQCMRSSVRSTNASEFAISDQSSLKEALSSFVAHRVDALPVINAAAQPVGTLHLNDLVMHHDARV
;
A
#
# COMPACT_ATOMS: atom_id res chain seq x y z
N MET A 1 12.96 10.82 -2.72
CA MET A 1 12.29 11.37 -1.51
C MET A 1 13.05 11.07 -0.24
N ILE A 2 13.34 9.81 0.02
CA ILE A 2 14.20 9.38 1.12
C ILE A 2 15.37 8.58 0.57
N HIS A 3 16.57 8.82 1.10
CA HIS A 3 17.77 8.06 0.76
C HIS A 3 18.43 7.53 2.03
N PHE A 4 18.69 6.25 2.07
CA PHE A 4 19.54 5.60 3.06
C PHE A 4 20.90 5.38 2.40
N GLU A 5 21.97 5.86 3.04
CA GLU A 5 23.34 5.74 2.57
C GLU A 5 24.16 4.98 3.61
N ASN A 6 24.43 3.72 3.35
CA ASN A 6 25.22 2.82 4.19
C ASN A 6 24.75 2.80 5.66
N VAL A 7 23.44 2.73 5.88
CA VAL A 7 22.83 2.89 7.21
C VAL A 7 22.92 1.59 8.00
N THR A 8 23.41 1.70 9.23
CA THR A 8 23.49 0.57 10.18
C THR A 8 22.75 0.90 11.46
N LYS A 9 22.01 -0.09 11.98
CA LYS A 9 21.36 -0.01 13.30
C LYS A 9 21.68 -1.25 14.11
N LEU A 10 22.21 -1.02 15.32
CA LEU A 10 22.55 -2.04 16.29
C LEU A 10 21.54 -2.04 17.44
N PHE A 11 21.16 -3.23 17.90
CA PHE A 11 20.49 -3.42 19.19
C PHE A 11 21.33 -4.40 20.02
N ASN A 12 21.73 -3.98 21.19
CA ASN A 12 22.61 -4.78 22.09
C ASN A 12 23.86 -5.32 21.36
N GLY A 13 24.49 -4.46 20.53
CA GLY A 13 25.69 -4.82 19.76
C GLY A 13 25.46 -5.73 18.54
N ARG A 14 24.22 -6.12 18.27
CA ARG A 14 23.87 -6.96 17.09
C ARG A 14 23.24 -6.09 15.99
N PRO A 15 23.69 -6.22 14.73
CA PRO A 15 23.11 -5.47 13.64
C PRO A 15 21.71 -6.00 13.32
N VAL A 16 20.72 -5.11 13.37
CA VAL A 16 19.35 -5.34 12.87
C VAL A 16 19.17 -4.76 11.47
N ILE A 17 19.86 -3.68 11.19
CA ILE A 17 20.07 -3.13 9.85
C ILE A 17 21.58 -3.03 9.64
N ASN A 18 22.05 -3.47 8.49
CA ASN A 18 23.49 -3.53 8.22
C ASN A 18 23.80 -2.98 6.83
N ALA A 19 24.51 -1.83 6.80
CA ALA A 19 24.95 -1.15 5.60
C ALA A 19 23.82 -1.01 4.55
N LEU A 20 22.64 -0.53 4.98
CA LEU A 20 21.46 -0.41 4.13
C LEU A 20 21.62 0.78 3.17
N ASP A 21 21.57 0.51 1.87
CA ASP A 21 21.38 1.47 0.82
C ASP A 21 19.98 1.29 0.23
N LEU A 22 19.15 2.35 0.32
CA LEU A 22 17.78 2.31 -0.15
C LEU A 22 17.31 3.67 -0.62
N HIS A 23 16.65 3.70 -1.78
CA HIS A 23 16.03 4.91 -2.31
C HIS A 23 14.51 4.76 -2.37
N ILE A 24 13.79 5.71 -1.77
CA ILE A 24 12.33 5.82 -1.83
C ILE A 24 11.99 7.00 -2.72
N GLU A 25 11.37 6.72 -3.85
CA GLU A 25 11.01 7.72 -4.84
C GLU A 25 9.83 8.59 -4.38
N ARG A 26 9.84 9.84 -4.81
CA ARG A 26 8.72 10.77 -4.56
C ARG A 26 7.50 10.35 -5.40
N GLY A 27 6.32 10.40 -4.80
CA GLY A 27 5.06 10.13 -5.50
C GLY A 27 4.83 8.65 -5.84
N LYS A 28 5.59 7.74 -5.22
CA LYS A 28 5.46 6.29 -5.39
C LYS A 28 5.04 5.60 -4.09
N ILE A 29 4.39 4.46 -4.24
CA ILE A 29 4.17 3.52 -3.15
C ILE A 29 5.35 2.56 -3.12
N THR A 30 6.22 2.70 -2.11
CA THR A 30 7.30 1.73 -1.84
C THR A 30 6.84 0.80 -0.71
N VAL A 31 6.91 -0.50 -0.95
CA VAL A 31 6.55 -1.51 0.05
C VAL A 31 7.79 -2.28 0.49
N LEU A 32 8.07 -2.25 1.80
CA LEU A 32 9.09 -3.10 2.42
C LEU A 32 8.44 -4.42 2.85
N ILE A 33 8.97 -5.53 2.35
CA ILE A 33 8.46 -6.86 2.61
C ILE A 33 9.60 -7.79 3.06
N GLY A 34 9.28 -8.88 3.73
CA GLY A 34 10.24 -9.88 4.18
C GLY A 34 9.80 -10.59 5.47
N PRO A 35 10.54 -11.58 5.94
CA PRO A 35 10.24 -12.32 7.17
C PRO A 35 10.18 -11.42 8.41
N SER A 36 9.54 -11.92 9.48
CA SER A 36 9.62 -11.29 10.79
C SER A 36 11.09 -11.14 11.23
N GLY A 37 11.43 -9.96 11.77
CA GLY A 37 12.80 -9.67 12.19
C GLY A 37 13.76 -9.26 11.07
N SER A 38 13.33 -9.12 9.82
CA SER A 38 14.19 -8.68 8.71
C SER A 38 14.60 -7.21 8.76
N GLY A 39 14.02 -6.40 9.68
CA GLY A 39 14.39 -5.00 9.87
C GLY A 39 13.41 -3.97 9.30
N LYS A 40 12.32 -4.36 8.64
CA LYS A 40 11.35 -3.47 7.96
C LYS A 40 10.82 -2.34 8.85
N SER A 41 10.19 -2.70 9.98
CA SER A 41 9.65 -1.72 10.93
C SER A 41 10.73 -0.86 11.56
N THR A 42 11.95 -1.39 11.74
CA THR A 42 13.11 -0.61 12.20
C THR A 42 13.50 0.42 11.14
N THR A 43 13.59 0.02 9.86
CA THR A 43 13.87 0.91 8.74
C THR A 43 12.84 2.04 8.66
N LEU A 44 11.55 1.71 8.76
CA LEU A 44 10.48 2.69 8.75
C LEU A 44 10.56 3.66 9.96
N LYS A 45 10.85 3.13 11.17
CA LYS A 45 10.99 3.94 12.39
C LYS A 45 12.24 4.82 12.42
N MET A 46 13.27 4.48 11.65
CA MET A 46 14.43 5.36 11.46
C MET A 46 14.10 6.59 10.61
N VAL A 47 13.19 6.49 9.64
CA VAL A 47 12.78 7.61 8.79
C VAL A 47 12.21 8.77 9.60
N ASN A 48 11.34 8.48 10.56
CA ASN A 48 10.72 9.50 11.41
C ASN A 48 11.47 9.74 12.74
N ARG A 49 12.70 9.21 12.85
CA ARG A 49 13.56 9.32 14.04
C ARG A 49 12.89 8.87 15.34
N LEU A 50 12.02 7.86 15.26
CA LEU A 50 11.59 7.13 16.46
C LEU A 50 12.68 6.16 16.92
N ILE A 51 13.55 5.73 16.01
CA ILE A 51 14.78 4.98 16.27
C ILE A 51 15.91 5.73 15.57
N GLU A 52 16.99 6.02 16.30
CA GLU A 52 18.19 6.62 15.71
C GLU A 52 19.07 5.51 15.10
N HIS A 53 19.63 5.76 13.91
CA HIS A 53 20.64 4.89 13.32
C HIS A 53 22.00 5.12 13.99
N ASP A 54 22.89 4.10 13.94
CA ASP A 54 24.18 4.16 14.60
C ASP A 54 25.28 4.68 13.64
N SER A 55 25.22 4.31 12.36
CA SER A 55 26.13 4.83 11.33
C SER A 55 25.41 5.00 9.97
N GLY A 56 26.07 5.66 9.02
CA GLY A 56 25.50 6.03 7.75
C GLY A 56 24.73 7.34 7.81
N ARG A 57 23.93 7.62 6.76
CA ARG A 57 23.08 8.83 6.68
C ARG A 57 21.71 8.48 6.12
N ILE A 58 20.69 9.18 6.60
CA ILE A 58 19.34 9.13 6.02
C ILE A 58 18.98 10.56 5.61
N LEU A 59 18.66 10.74 4.33
CA LEU A 59 18.25 12.01 3.78
C LEU A 59 16.73 12.02 3.55
N PHE A 60 16.07 13.11 3.90
CA PHE A 60 14.68 13.40 3.60
C PHE A 60 14.62 14.68 2.76
N ALA A 61 14.08 14.59 1.54
CA ALA A 61 14.03 15.70 0.59
C ALA A 61 15.40 16.35 0.32
N GLY A 62 16.48 15.58 0.38
CA GLY A 62 17.87 16.03 0.16
C GLY A 62 18.62 16.51 1.40
N GLU A 63 17.94 16.62 2.55
CA GLU A 63 18.55 17.06 3.80
C GLU A 63 18.68 15.89 4.78
N GLU A 64 19.78 15.82 5.54
CA GLU A 64 19.96 14.76 6.53
C GLU A 64 18.93 14.88 7.65
N ILE A 65 18.26 13.74 7.98
CA ILE A 65 17.19 13.75 8.99
C ILE A 65 17.63 14.24 10.36
N ARG A 66 18.92 14.12 10.70
CA ARG A 66 19.49 14.59 11.96
C ARG A 66 19.64 16.10 12.03
N SER A 67 19.62 16.83 10.90
CA SER A 67 19.65 18.29 10.88
C SER A 67 18.31 18.92 11.31
N PHE A 68 17.21 18.18 11.18
CA PHE A 68 15.90 18.66 11.63
C PHE A 68 15.71 18.51 13.14
N GLN A 69 14.91 19.39 13.73
CA GLN A 69 14.32 19.10 15.03
C GLN A 69 13.32 17.94 14.87
N PRO A 70 13.30 16.93 15.76
CA PRO A 70 12.48 15.73 15.60
C PRO A 70 10.99 16.02 15.39
N GLU A 71 10.46 17.01 16.10
CA GLU A 71 9.06 17.41 15.99
C GLU A 71 8.75 18.04 14.62
N GLU A 72 9.67 18.84 14.07
CA GLU A 72 9.55 19.46 12.77
C GLU A 72 9.55 18.39 11.65
N LEU A 73 10.50 17.44 11.70
CA LEU A 73 10.56 16.33 10.78
C LEU A 73 9.25 15.51 10.80
N ARG A 74 8.77 15.14 12.00
CA ARG A 74 7.56 14.34 12.17
C ARG A 74 6.29 15.04 11.70
N ARG A 75 6.22 16.38 11.76
CA ARG A 75 5.09 17.16 11.23
C ARG A 75 4.98 17.07 9.70
N ARG A 76 6.08 16.80 9.00
CA ARG A 76 6.12 16.62 7.55
C ARG A 76 5.75 15.19 7.13
N MET A 77 5.60 14.26 8.08
CA MET A 77 5.35 12.84 7.86
C MET A 77 4.05 12.41 8.56
N GLY A 78 3.19 11.69 7.85
CA GLY A 78 2.08 10.97 8.46
C GLY A 78 2.54 9.58 8.91
N TYR A 79 2.12 9.12 10.08
CA TYR A 79 2.49 7.81 10.56
C TYR A 79 1.26 7.03 11.04
N ALA A 80 0.93 5.95 10.29
CA ALA A 80 -0.06 4.96 10.66
C ALA A 80 0.66 3.75 11.28
N ILE A 81 0.43 3.53 12.57
CA ILE A 81 1.07 2.46 13.33
C ILE A 81 0.26 1.16 13.25
N GLN A 82 0.90 0.02 13.51
CA GLN A 82 0.33 -1.32 13.48
C GLN A 82 -0.90 -1.47 14.40
N SER A 83 -0.83 -0.94 15.63
CA SER A 83 -2.01 -0.73 16.46
C SER A 83 -2.68 0.58 16.05
N THR A 84 -4.00 0.69 16.06
CA THR A 84 -4.69 1.92 15.66
C THR A 84 -4.19 3.15 16.41
N GLY A 85 -3.69 2.97 17.65
CA GLY A 85 -3.11 4.02 18.51
C GLY A 85 -4.05 5.21 18.71
N LEU A 86 -5.35 5.03 18.54
CA LEU A 86 -6.33 6.08 18.75
C LEU A 86 -6.42 6.42 20.24
N PHE A 87 -6.60 7.71 20.54
CA PHE A 87 -6.85 8.15 21.90
C PHE A 87 -8.26 7.71 22.32
N PRO A 88 -8.37 6.80 23.31
CA PRO A 88 -9.66 6.11 23.60
C PRO A 88 -10.74 7.06 24.18
N HIS A 89 -10.31 8.17 24.79
CA HIS A 89 -11.19 9.17 25.38
C HIS A 89 -11.52 10.34 24.45
N TRP A 90 -11.05 10.28 23.21
CA TRP A 90 -11.28 11.30 22.18
C TRP A 90 -12.24 10.76 21.12
N THR A 91 -13.05 11.66 20.59
CA THR A 91 -13.92 11.32 19.45
C THR A 91 -13.07 11.08 18.19
N VAL A 92 -13.69 10.52 17.17
CA VAL A 92 -13.09 10.38 15.83
C VAL A 92 -12.55 11.71 15.31
N ALA A 93 -13.39 12.77 15.37
CA ALA A 93 -12.98 14.10 14.92
C ALA A 93 -11.77 14.62 15.70
N GLN A 94 -11.73 14.43 17.02
CA GLN A 94 -10.60 14.84 17.85
C GLN A 94 -9.32 14.04 17.54
N ASN A 95 -9.45 12.73 17.30
CA ASN A 95 -8.33 11.89 16.89
C ASN A 95 -7.73 12.35 15.56
N ILE A 96 -8.56 12.60 14.56
CA ILE A 96 -8.11 13.09 13.24
C ILE A 96 -7.50 14.50 13.37
N ALA A 97 -8.11 15.38 14.15
CA ALA A 97 -7.67 16.78 14.32
C ALA A 97 -6.37 16.95 15.10
N THR A 98 -5.78 15.90 15.67
CA THR A 98 -4.61 15.97 16.58
C THR A 98 -3.48 16.79 15.99
N VAL A 99 -2.96 16.43 14.82
CA VAL A 99 -1.81 17.13 14.21
C VAL A 99 -2.20 18.52 13.67
N PRO A 100 -3.33 18.71 12.96
CA PRO A 100 -3.82 20.03 12.59
C PRO A 100 -3.93 21.01 13.77
N GLN A 101 -4.40 20.54 14.94
CA GLN A 101 -4.45 21.37 16.17
C GLN A 101 -3.06 21.76 16.66
N LEU A 102 -2.10 20.84 16.68
CA LEU A 102 -0.70 21.12 17.02
C LEU A 102 -0.08 22.13 16.06
N LEU A 103 -0.49 22.13 14.80
CA LEU A 103 -0.09 23.10 13.77
C LEU A 103 -0.87 24.42 13.86
N LYS A 104 -1.76 24.56 14.84
CA LYS A 104 -2.60 25.74 15.07
C LYS A 104 -3.44 26.15 13.85
N TRP A 105 -3.96 25.16 13.09
CA TRP A 105 -4.91 25.44 12.03
C TRP A 105 -6.19 26.05 12.62
N ASP A 106 -6.87 26.91 11.86
CA ASP A 106 -8.16 27.42 12.29
C ASP A 106 -9.22 26.32 12.39
N LYS A 107 -10.22 26.53 13.24
CA LYS A 107 -11.24 25.55 13.56
C LYS A 107 -12.09 25.15 12.34
N ALA A 108 -12.38 26.09 11.45
CA ALA A 108 -13.18 25.82 10.26
C ALA A 108 -12.42 24.92 9.28
N ARG A 109 -11.12 25.19 9.08
CA ARG A 109 -10.24 24.35 8.26
C ARG A 109 -10.11 22.93 8.84
N ILE A 110 -9.93 22.81 10.15
CA ILE A 110 -9.86 21.50 10.81
C ILE A 110 -11.15 20.72 10.60
N HIS A 111 -12.31 21.36 10.78
CA HIS A 111 -13.61 20.75 10.61
C HIS A 111 -13.81 20.23 9.18
N ALA A 112 -13.56 21.08 8.18
CA ALA A 112 -13.65 20.70 6.77
C ALA A 112 -12.70 19.54 6.44
N ARG A 113 -11.46 19.55 6.97
CA ARG A 113 -10.48 18.49 6.72
C ARG A 113 -10.89 17.15 7.35
N VAL A 114 -11.49 17.17 8.54
CA VAL A 114 -12.02 15.95 9.18
C VAL A 114 -13.11 15.33 8.31
N ASP A 115 -14.06 16.14 7.83
CA ASP A 115 -15.16 15.65 6.99
C ASP A 115 -14.67 15.13 5.64
N GLU A 116 -13.73 15.83 5.02
CA GLU A 116 -13.08 15.38 3.79
C GLU A 116 -12.45 14.00 3.96
N LEU A 117 -11.65 13.79 5.03
CA LEU A 117 -10.96 12.53 5.26
C LEU A 117 -11.92 11.40 5.61
N LEU A 118 -12.98 11.66 6.36
CA LEU A 118 -14.02 10.68 6.63
C LEU A 118 -14.72 10.23 5.35
N ASN A 119 -15.08 11.17 4.48
CA ASN A 119 -15.69 10.86 3.19
C ASN A 119 -14.74 10.06 2.27
N ILE A 120 -13.45 10.43 2.21
CA ILE A 120 -12.44 9.68 1.43
C ILE A 120 -12.37 8.21 1.90
N LEU A 121 -12.53 7.98 3.21
CA LEU A 121 -12.43 6.64 3.81
C LEU A 121 -13.80 5.94 3.95
N ASN A 122 -14.82 6.39 3.21
CA ASN A 122 -16.17 5.84 3.22
C ASN A 122 -16.78 5.73 4.64
N LEU A 123 -16.56 6.76 5.46
CA LEU A 123 -17.14 6.94 6.78
C LEU A 123 -17.97 8.23 6.79
N ASP A 124 -19.28 8.11 6.86
CA ASP A 124 -20.18 9.26 6.90
C ASP A 124 -19.84 10.19 8.08
N PRO A 125 -19.44 11.46 7.83
CA PRO A 125 -19.10 12.41 8.89
C PRO A 125 -20.20 12.61 9.93
N GLU A 126 -21.46 12.64 9.51
CA GLU A 126 -22.58 12.85 10.45
C GLU A 126 -22.72 11.68 11.44
N LEU A 127 -22.44 10.48 10.99
CA LEU A 127 -22.55 9.28 11.81
C LEU A 127 -21.30 8.99 12.65
N TYR A 128 -20.09 9.32 12.15
CA TYR A 128 -18.86 8.84 12.75
C TYR A 128 -18.08 9.90 13.52
N ARG A 129 -18.14 11.19 13.17
CA ARG A 129 -17.29 12.24 13.75
C ARG A 129 -17.31 12.32 15.27
N ASN A 130 -18.47 12.06 15.89
CA ASN A 130 -18.68 12.18 17.33
C ASN A 130 -18.55 10.83 18.07
N ARG A 131 -18.29 9.72 17.35
CA ARG A 131 -18.09 8.42 17.98
C ARG A 131 -16.72 8.34 18.66
N TYR A 132 -16.65 7.48 19.66
CA TYR A 132 -15.41 7.13 20.33
C TYR A 132 -14.84 5.82 19.75
N PRO A 133 -13.51 5.55 19.89
CA PRO A 133 -12.89 4.34 19.35
C PRO A 133 -13.60 3.04 19.76
N HIS A 134 -14.07 2.90 21.00
CA HIS A 134 -14.78 1.71 21.48
C HIS A 134 -16.13 1.47 20.79
N GLN A 135 -16.68 2.44 20.08
CA GLN A 135 -17.93 2.35 19.31
C GLN A 135 -17.70 1.96 17.85
N LEU A 136 -16.45 1.67 17.47
CA LEU A 136 -16.03 1.38 16.11
C LEU A 136 -15.54 -0.06 15.99
N SER A 137 -15.77 -0.68 14.82
CA SER A 137 -15.10 -1.95 14.49
C SER A 137 -13.58 -1.74 14.34
N GLY A 138 -12.80 -2.81 14.43
CA GLY A 138 -11.34 -2.74 14.24
C GLY A 138 -10.94 -2.09 12.90
N GLY A 139 -11.65 -2.44 11.82
CA GLY A 139 -11.40 -1.85 10.50
C GLY A 139 -11.76 -0.37 10.42
N GLN A 140 -12.84 0.07 11.10
CA GLN A 140 -13.16 1.49 11.20
C GLN A 140 -12.11 2.24 12.01
N GLN A 141 -11.63 1.68 13.11
CA GLN A 141 -10.53 2.27 13.89
C GLN A 141 -9.26 2.42 13.05
N GLN A 142 -8.93 1.41 12.23
CA GLN A 142 -7.75 1.45 11.35
C GLN A 142 -7.88 2.57 10.31
N ARG A 143 -9.05 2.72 9.68
CA ARG A 143 -9.31 3.84 8.74
C ARG A 143 -9.16 5.20 9.43
N ILE A 144 -9.65 5.35 10.66
CA ILE A 144 -9.44 6.59 11.43
C ILE A 144 -7.95 6.81 11.73
N GLY A 145 -7.18 5.76 12.00
CA GLY A 145 -5.71 5.83 12.15
C GLY A 145 -5.02 6.36 10.89
N VAL A 146 -5.44 5.90 9.72
CA VAL A 146 -4.98 6.41 8.41
C VAL A 146 -5.43 7.87 8.20
N ALA A 147 -6.70 8.22 8.48
CA ALA A 147 -7.19 9.59 8.41
C ALA A 147 -6.35 10.55 9.28
N ARG A 148 -6.04 10.14 10.51
CA ARG A 148 -5.20 10.92 11.42
C ARG A 148 -3.79 11.14 10.85
N ALA A 149 -3.19 10.11 10.26
CA ALA A 149 -1.87 10.22 9.63
C ALA A 149 -1.88 11.20 8.45
N MET A 150 -3.01 11.31 7.73
CA MET A 150 -3.19 12.19 6.57
C MET A 150 -3.63 13.61 6.92
N ALA A 151 -4.06 13.86 8.16
CA ALA A 151 -4.82 15.05 8.53
C ALA A 151 -4.07 16.36 8.26
N ALA A 152 -2.76 16.39 8.52
CA ALA A 152 -1.92 17.58 8.34
C ALA A 152 -1.36 17.73 6.91
N ASP A 153 -1.84 16.95 5.96
CA ASP A 153 -1.36 16.95 4.56
C ASP A 153 0.16 16.70 4.44
N PRO A 154 0.67 15.58 4.98
CA PRO A 154 2.10 15.30 5.04
C PRO A 154 2.69 15.08 3.63
N GLU A 155 4.03 15.22 3.51
CA GLU A 155 4.75 14.94 2.26
C GLU A 155 4.90 13.45 1.99
N ILE A 156 4.92 12.63 3.05
CA ILE A 156 5.02 11.16 2.99
C ILE A 156 4.12 10.52 4.05
N LEU A 157 3.54 9.38 3.69
CA LEU A 157 2.83 8.50 4.62
C LEU A 157 3.69 7.28 4.93
N LEU A 158 3.93 7.06 6.21
CA LEU A 158 4.61 5.89 6.75
C LEU A 158 3.54 4.96 7.33
N MET A 159 3.50 3.71 6.91
CA MET A 159 2.49 2.74 7.35
C MET A 159 3.17 1.45 7.82
N ASP A 160 3.04 1.13 9.10
CA ASP A 160 3.61 -0.08 9.70
C ASP A 160 2.51 -1.14 9.87
N GLU A 161 2.48 -2.14 8.98
CA GLU A 161 1.48 -3.23 8.92
C GLU A 161 0.01 -2.75 9.04
N PRO A 162 -0.45 -1.84 8.16
CA PRO A 162 -1.76 -1.21 8.31
C PRO A 162 -2.95 -2.16 8.15
N PHE A 163 -2.73 -3.37 7.66
CA PHE A 163 -3.79 -4.35 7.36
C PHE A 163 -3.79 -5.56 8.32
N GLY A 164 -2.78 -5.70 9.18
CA GLY A 164 -2.51 -6.93 9.92
C GLY A 164 -3.60 -7.42 10.89
N ALA A 165 -4.49 -6.52 11.33
CA ALA A 165 -5.58 -6.86 12.26
C ALA A 165 -6.97 -6.90 11.59
N LEU A 166 -7.04 -6.88 10.24
CA LEU A 166 -8.28 -6.76 9.49
C LEU A 166 -8.75 -8.11 8.94
N ASP A 167 -10.06 -8.31 8.93
CA ASP A 167 -10.68 -9.39 8.17
C ASP A 167 -10.47 -9.17 6.65
N PRO A 168 -10.56 -10.22 5.81
CA PRO A 168 -10.25 -10.12 4.38
C PRO A 168 -11.06 -9.05 3.63
N VAL A 169 -12.34 -8.87 3.96
CA VAL A 169 -13.22 -7.90 3.27
C VAL A 169 -12.81 -6.47 3.62
N THR A 170 -12.64 -6.18 4.91
CA THR A 170 -12.21 -4.86 5.40
C THR A 170 -10.81 -4.52 4.89
N ARG A 171 -9.92 -5.52 4.79
CA ARG A 171 -8.57 -5.38 4.24
C ARG A 171 -8.60 -4.93 2.78
N ALA A 172 -9.37 -5.62 1.93
CA ALA A 172 -9.51 -5.27 0.51
C ALA A 172 -10.03 -3.84 0.34
N ILE A 173 -11.05 -3.45 1.10
CA ILE A 173 -11.59 -2.08 1.08
C ILE A 173 -10.51 -1.05 1.44
N LEU A 174 -9.72 -1.27 2.50
CA LEU A 174 -8.70 -0.32 2.91
C LEU A 174 -7.54 -0.24 1.89
N GLN A 175 -7.19 -1.35 1.24
CA GLN A 175 -6.19 -1.37 0.15
C GLN A 175 -6.65 -0.51 -1.02
N GLU A 176 -7.89 -0.67 -1.48
CA GLU A 176 -8.49 0.15 -2.54
C GLU A 176 -8.51 1.64 -2.17
N GLU A 177 -8.85 1.95 -0.92
CA GLU A 177 -8.87 3.33 -0.42
C GLU A 177 -7.46 3.95 -0.42
N ILE A 178 -6.44 3.22 0.02
CA ILE A 178 -5.04 3.69 0.00
C ILE A 178 -4.58 3.92 -1.45
N GLN A 179 -4.88 3.02 -2.38
CA GLN A 179 -4.59 3.22 -3.79
C GLN A 179 -5.32 4.44 -4.35
N ARG A 180 -6.60 4.61 -4.01
CA ARG A 180 -7.40 5.78 -4.42
C ARG A 180 -6.79 7.08 -3.90
N ILE A 181 -6.43 7.12 -2.63
CA ILE A 181 -5.76 8.27 -2.00
C ILE A 181 -4.46 8.58 -2.73
N HIS A 182 -3.64 7.56 -2.99
CA HIS A 182 -2.39 7.74 -3.72
C HIS A 182 -2.61 8.31 -5.12
N ARG A 183 -3.53 7.72 -5.90
CA ARG A 183 -3.87 8.23 -7.26
C ARG A 183 -4.36 9.67 -7.26
N LEU A 184 -5.17 10.07 -6.28
CA LEU A 184 -5.74 11.41 -6.21
C LEU A 184 -4.75 12.45 -5.68
N SER A 185 -3.88 12.09 -4.76
CA SER A 185 -2.98 13.02 -4.05
C SER A 185 -1.54 13.02 -4.56
N GLY A 186 -1.10 11.97 -5.27
CA GLY A 186 0.30 11.79 -5.66
C GLY A 186 1.28 11.68 -4.48
N LYS A 187 0.79 11.36 -3.27
CA LYS A 187 1.61 11.29 -2.06
C LYS A 187 2.60 10.14 -2.12
N THR A 188 3.77 10.35 -1.57
CA THR A 188 4.73 9.27 -1.34
C THR A 188 4.23 8.40 -0.20
N ILE A 189 4.27 7.09 -0.37
CA ILE A 189 3.89 6.13 0.67
C ILE A 189 5.05 5.15 0.88
N LEU A 190 5.45 4.96 2.13
CA LEU A 190 6.33 3.88 2.56
C LEU A 190 5.51 2.94 3.46
N LEU A 191 5.28 1.74 2.99
CA LEU A 191 4.46 0.74 3.65
C LEU A 191 5.30 -0.48 4.03
N VAL A 192 5.06 -1.01 5.22
CA VAL A 192 5.62 -2.28 5.69
C VAL A 192 4.51 -3.30 5.77
N THR A 193 4.73 -4.47 5.20
CA THR A 193 3.87 -5.65 5.37
C THR A 193 4.72 -6.94 5.36
N HIS A 194 4.13 -8.03 5.82
CA HIS A 194 4.68 -9.37 5.67
C HIS A 194 3.90 -10.20 4.64
N ASP A 195 2.81 -9.65 4.10
CA ASP A 195 1.94 -10.31 3.12
C ASP A 195 2.36 -9.92 1.70
N ILE A 196 2.74 -10.94 0.90
CA ILE A 196 3.18 -10.73 -0.48
C ILE A 196 2.04 -10.25 -1.39
N ASP A 197 0.80 -10.71 -1.17
CA ASP A 197 -0.33 -10.33 -2.02
C ASP A 197 -0.71 -8.86 -1.79
N GLU A 198 -0.62 -8.37 -0.55
CA GLU A 198 -0.75 -6.94 -0.23
C GLU A 198 0.32 -6.12 -0.95
N ALA A 199 1.58 -6.58 -0.87
CA ALA A 199 2.69 -5.88 -1.48
C ALA A 199 2.58 -5.82 -3.01
N LEU A 200 2.20 -6.93 -3.65
CA LEU A 200 2.03 -7.00 -5.10
C LEU A 200 0.87 -6.12 -5.59
N SER A 201 -0.20 -6.01 -4.81
CA SER A 201 -1.36 -5.20 -5.18
C SER A 201 -1.13 -3.70 -5.06
N LEU A 202 -0.26 -3.26 -4.13
CA LEU A 202 -0.12 -1.85 -3.76
C LEU A 202 1.14 -1.19 -4.32
N ALA A 203 2.25 -1.95 -4.47
CA ALA A 203 3.55 -1.36 -4.70
C ALA A 203 3.76 -0.88 -6.14
N ASP A 204 4.26 0.34 -6.29
CA ASP A 204 5.01 0.75 -7.49
C ASP A 204 6.44 0.20 -7.43
N HIS A 205 7.02 0.15 -6.23
CA HIS A 205 8.36 -0.36 -5.95
C HIS A 205 8.35 -1.27 -4.73
N LEU A 206 8.82 -2.49 -4.90
CA LEU A 206 8.88 -3.52 -3.88
C LEU A 206 10.32 -3.72 -3.42
N VAL A 207 10.54 -3.78 -2.12
CA VAL A 207 11.85 -3.99 -1.49
C VAL A 207 11.77 -5.19 -0.58
N LEU A 208 12.38 -6.30 -0.98
CA LEU A 208 12.45 -7.51 -0.16
C LEU A 208 13.69 -7.45 0.74
N MET A 209 13.45 -7.55 2.04
CA MET A 209 14.48 -7.50 3.07
C MET A 209 14.62 -8.84 3.78
N ASP A 210 15.86 -9.23 4.07
CA ASP A 210 16.18 -10.33 4.99
C ASP A 210 17.40 -9.96 5.84
N LYS A 211 17.37 -10.30 7.14
CA LYS A 211 18.49 -10.12 8.09
C LYS A 211 19.16 -8.75 8.02
N GLY A 212 18.36 -7.69 7.86
CA GLY A 212 18.85 -6.32 7.86
C GLY A 212 19.42 -5.81 6.52
N HIS A 213 19.29 -6.59 5.45
CA HIS A 213 19.76 -6.23 4.10
C HIS A 213 18.61 -6.22 3.10
N VAL A 214 18.77 -5.45 2.02
CA VAL A 214 17.94 -5.58 0.81
C VAL A 214 18.43 -6.79 0.03
N VAL A 215 17.55 -7.78 -0.19
CA VAL A 215 17.85 -8.97 -1.00
C VAL A 215 17.55 -8.72 -2.47
N GLN A 216 16.40 -8.07 -2.73
CA GLN A 216 16.00 -7.66 -4.07
C GLN A 216 15.07 -6.46 -3.98
N GLN A 217 15.12 -5.59 -5.00
CA GLN A 217 14.19 -4.49 -5.16
C GLN A 217 13.86 -4.28 -6.62
N GLY A 218 12.67 -3.74 -6.92
CA GLY A 218 12.20 -3.49 -8.27
C GLY A 218 10.69 -3.35 -8.32
N THR A 219 10.12 -3.32 -9.52
CA THR A 219 8.66 -3.39 -9.67
C THR A 219 8.16 -4.79 -9.30
N PRO A 220 6.89 -4.94 -8.89
CA PRO A 220 6.29 -6.26 -8.66
C PRO A 220 6.51 -7.23 -9.82
N ALA A 221 6.34 -6.77 -11.07
CA ALA A 221 6.57 -7.58 -12.25
C ALA A 221 8.02 -8.07 -12.38
N GLN A 222 9.01 -7.20 -12.13
CA GLN A 222 10.43 -7.59 -12.17
C GLN A 222 10.76 -8.64 -11.12
N ILE A 223 10.24 -8.50 -9.91
CA ILE A 223 10.51 -9.46 -8.81
C ILE A 223 9.87 -10.81 -9.08
N LEU A 224 8.65 -10.84 -9.64
CA LEU A 224 7.98 -12.09 -10.00
C LEU A 224 8.65 -12.78 -11.19
N SER A 225 9.03 -12.03 -12.24
CA SER A 225 9.61 -12.63 -13.46
C SER A 225 11.07 -13.03 -13.29
N HIS A 226 11.84 -12.32 -12.46
CA HIS A 226 13.27 -12.53 -12.27
C HIS A 226 13.65 -12.55 -10.79
N PRO A 227 13.21 -13.58 -10.01
CA PRO A 227 13.63 -13.72 -8.61
C PRO A 227 15.15 -13.89 -8.52
N ALA A 228 15.82 -13.06 -7.71
CA ALA A 228 17.29 -13.00 -7.63
C ALA A 228 17.93 -14.28 -7.12
N ASN A 229 17.22 -15.04 -6.27
CA ASN A 229 17.72 -16.30 -5.69
C ASN A 229 16.55 -17.18 -5.18
N ASP A 230 16.89 -18.35 -4.67
CA ASP A 230 15.89 -19.30 -4.17
C ASP A 230 15.11 -18.77 -2.96
N PHE A 231 15.73 -17.97 -2.09
CA PHE A 231 15.03 -17.33 -0.98
C PHE A 231 13.89 -16.43 -1.47
N VAL A 232 14.14 -15.59 -2.47
CA VAL A 232 13.12 -14.72 -3.08
C VAL A 232 12.00 -15.57 -3.68
N ARG A 233 12.37 -16.63 -4.43
CA ARG A 233 11.41 -17.53 -5.07
C ARG A 233 10.53 -18.25 -4.05
N ASP A 234 11.12 -18.71 -2.95
CA ASP A 234 10.39 -19.38 -1.87
C ASP A 234 9.50 -18.40 -1.10
N PHE A 235 9.98 -17.18 -0.85
CA PHE A 235 9.22 -16.14 -0.16
C PHE A 235 7.99 -15.72 -0.96
N ILE A 236 8.10 -15.60 -2.28
CA ILE A 236 6.98 -15.30 -3.18
C ILE A 236 5.98 -16.48 -3.24
N GLY A 237 6.47 -17.72 -3.10
CA GLY A 237 5.68 -18.94 -3.28
C GLY A 237 5.89 -19.56 -4.66
N ARG A 238 6.73 -20.57 -4.75
CA ARG A 238 7.14 -21.23 -6.02
C ARG A 238 5.96 -21.69 -6.88
N ASN A 239 4.90 -22.17 -6.23
CA ASN A 239 3.74 -22.75 -6.93
C ASN A 239 2.72 -21.70 -7.38
N ASP A 240 2.80 -20.48 -6.86
CA ASP A 240 1.80 -19.43 -7.06
C ASP A 240 2.28 -18.31 -8.00
N LEU A 241 3.52 -18.40 -8.50
CA LEU A 241 4.13 -17.36 -9.34
C LEU A 241 3.24 -16.98 -10.52
N GLY A 242 2.74 -17.98 -11.27
CA GLY A 242 1.85 -17.74 -12.42
C GLY A 242 0.56 -17.01 -12.02
N ILE A 243 -0.07 -17.43 -10.91
CA ILE A 243 -1.32 -16.82 -10.42
C ILE A 243 -1.04 -15.38 -9.94
N LYS A 244 0.10 -15.15 -9.28
CA LYS A 244 0.52 -13.81 -8.83
C LYS A 244 0.84 -12.89 -10.01
N MET A 245 1.43 -13.41 -11.09
CA MET A 245 1.63 -12.63 -12.31
C MET A 245 0.31 -12.20 -12.95
N LEU A 246 -0.73 -13.06 -12.94
CA LEU A 246 -2.07 -12.71 -13.39
C LEU A 246 -2.72 -11.60 -12.56
N SER A 247 -2.33 -11.41 -11.31
CA SER A 247 -2.85 -10.31 -10.48
C SER A 247 -2.29 -8.93 -10.84
N LEU A 248 -1.16 -8.87 -11.56
CA LEU A 248 -0.51 -7.63 -11.98
C LEU A 248 -1.04 -7.08 -13.32
N GLN A 249 -1.79 -7.86 -14.08
CA GLN A 249 -2.30 -7.49 -15.40
C GLN A 249 -3.81 -7.31 -15.34
N THR A 250 -4.32 -6.34 -16.09
CA THR A 250 -5.76 -6.10 -16.21
C THR A 250 -6.33 -6.80 -17.44
N VAL A 251 -7.62 -7.12 -17.36
CA VAL A 251 -8.40 -7.69 -18.49
C VAL A 251 -8.31 -6.80 -19.72
N GLY A 252 -8.38 -5.46 -19.53
CA GLY A 252 -8.31 -4.50 -20.63
C GLY A 252 -6.98 -4.52 -21.40
N GLN A 253 -5.87 -4.93 -20.75
CA GLN A 253 -4.56 -5.05 -21.42
C GLN A 253 -4.44 -6.28 -22.31
N CYS A 254 -5.26 -7.33 -22.04
CA CYS A 254 -5.14 -8.65 -22.67
C CYS A 254 -6.35 -9.04 -23.51
N MET A 255 -7.49 -8.32 -23.40
CA MET A 255 -8.69 -8.59 -24.15
C MET A 255 -8.50 -8.36 -25.66
N ARG A 256 -9.27 -9.06 -26.46
CA ARG A 256 -9.41 -8.82 -27.90
C ARG A 256 -10.53 -7.81 -28.15
N SER A 257 -10.25 -6.77 -28.92
CA SER A 257 -11.21 -5.70 -29.24
C SER A 257 -12.38 -6.14 -30.14
N SER A 258 -12.45 -7.41 -30.55
CA SER A 258 -13.56 -7.94 -31.35
C SER A 258 -14.77 -8.18 -30.44
N VAL A 259 -15.75 -7.31 -30.51
CA VAL A 259 -17.07 -7.54 -29.92
C VAL A 259 -17.78 -8.59 -30.80
N ARG A 260 -17.61 -9.88 -30.51
CA ARG A 260 -18.59 -10.85 -30.97
C ARG A 260 -19.88 -10.54 -30.23
N SER A 261 -20.99 -10.40 -30.98
CA SER A 261 -22.36 -10.26 -30.46
C SER A 261 -22.75 -11.53 -29.67
N THR A 262 -22.15 -11.69 -28.50
CA THR A 262 -22.71 -12.54 -27.45
C THR A 262 -23.60 -11.62 -26.65
N ASN A 263 -24.89 -11.96 -26.58
CA ASN A 263 -25.85 -11.28 -25.70
C ASN A 263 -25.12 -10.95 -24.41
N ALA A 264 -25.19 -9.65 -23.95
CA ALA A 264 -24.59 -9.18 -22.72
C ALA A 264 -25.01 -10.16 -21.62
N SER A 265 -24.17 -11.14 -21.36
CA SER A 265 -24.52 -12.31 -20.59
C SER A 265 -24.23 -12.03 -19.12
N GLU A 266 -24.89 -12.74 -18.25
CA GLU A 266 -24.77 -12.75 -16.79
C GLU A 266 -23.33 -12.78 -16.24
N PHE A 267 -22.29 -12.90 -17.10
CA PHE A 267 -20.89 -13.16 -16.74
C PHE A 267 -19.90 -12.14 -17.32
N ALA A 268 -20.34 -10.90 -17.59
CA ALA A 268 -19.41 -9.86 -18.05
C ALA A 268 -18.42 -9.46 -16.97
N ILE A 269 -17.14 -9.27 -17.36
CA ILE A 269 -16.08 -8.82 -16.47
C ILE A 269 -15.64 -7.39 -16.83
N SER A 270 -15.22 -6.61 -15.83
CA SER A 270 -14.70 -5.26 -16.07
C SER A 270 -13.32 -5.30 -16.76
N ASP A 271 -13.05 -4.34 -17.65
CA ASP A 271 -11.74 -4.12 -18.24
C ASP A 271 -10.66 -3.76 -17.20
N GLN A 272 -11.08 -3.25 -16.03
CA GLN A 272 -10.19 -2.92 -14.90
C GLN A 272 -9.93 -4.11 -13.96
N SER A 273 -10.68 -5.21 -14.09
CA SER A 273 -10.44 -6.42 -13.30
C SER A 273 -9.10 -7.05 -13.63
N SER A 274 -8.49 -7.72 -12.65
CA SER A 274 -7.25 -8.46 -12.86
C SER A 274 -7.48 -9.75 -13.67
N LEU A 275 -6.44 -10.23 -14.34
CA LEU A 275 -6.51 -11.55 -15.01
C LEU A 275 -6.71 -12.69 -13.99
N LYS A 276 -6.30 -12.52 -12.72
CA LYS A 276 -6.59 -13.48 -11.65
C LYS A 276 -8.10 -13.58 -11.36
N GLU A 277 -8.80 -12.44 -11.32
CA GLU A 277 -10.26 -12.42 -11.18
C GLU A 277 -10.94 -13.03 -12.41
N ALA A 278 -10.42 -12.75 -13.62
CA ALA A 278 -10.90 -13.37 -14.85
C ALA A 278 -10.74 -14.89 -14.82
N LEU A 279 -9.58 -15.40 -14.36
CA LEU A 279 -9.35 -16.85 -14.19
C LEU A 279 -10.39 -17.46 -13.23
N SER A 280 -10.68 -16.79 -12.13
CA SER A 280 -11.69 -17.23 -11.18
C SER A 280 -13.09 -17.28 -11.82
N SER A 281 -13.43 -16.28 -12.66
CA SER A 281 -14.70 -16.25 -13.41
C SER A 281 -14.78 -17.35 -14.45
N PHE A 282 -13.72 -17.63 -15.21
CA PHE A 282 -13.66 -18.75 -16.15
C PHE A 282 -13.96 -20.09 -15.45
N VAL A 283 -13.32 -20.33 -14.32
CA VAL A 283 -13.49 -21.57 -13.54
C VAL A 283 -14.90 -21.66 -12.94
N ALA A 284 -15.39 -20.58 -12.34
CA ALA A 284 -16.69 -20.56 -11.66
C ALA A 284 -17.85 -20.79 -12.65
N HIS A 285 -17.78 -20.16 -13.82
CA HIS A 285 -18.86 -20.25 -14.84
C HIS A 285 -18.63 -21.33 -15.88
N ARG A 286 -17.47 -22.01 -15.85
CA ARG A 286 -17.09 -23.08 -16.82
C ARG A 286 -17.18 -22.61 -18.27
N VAL A 287 -16.69 -21.41 -18.54
CA VAL A 287 -16.65 -20.78 -19.87
C VAL A 287 -15.20 -20.63 -20.34
N ASP A 288 -14.98 -20.53 -21.64
CA ASP A 288 -13.67 -20.28 -22.25
C ASP A 288 -13.51 -18.86 -22.81
N ALA A 289 -14.60 -18.07 -22.77
CA ALA A 289 -14.61 -16.67 -23.17
C ALA A 289 -15.50 -15.83 -22.24
N LEU A 290 -15.05 -14.64 -21.86
CA LEU A 290 -15.78 -13.68 -21.04
C LEU A 290 -15.98 -12.39 -21.83
N PRO A 291 -17.22 -11.85 -21.92
CA PRO A 291 -17.48 -10.51 -22.43
C PRO A 291 -16.83 -9.48 -21.48
N VAL A 292 -16.18 -8.47 -22.05
CA VAL A 292 -15.52 -7.41 -21.28
C VAL A 292 -16.31 -6.12 -21.43
N ILE A 293 -16.57 -5.46 -20.30
CA ILE A 293 -17.29 -4.19 -20.22
C ILE A 293 -16.39 -3.09 -19.60
N ASN A 294 -16.62 -1.85 -20.03
CA ASN A 294 -15.98 -0.69 -19.40
C ASN A 294 -16.77 -0.17 -18.18
N ALA A 295 -16.27 0.88 -17.53
CA ALA A 295 -16.92 1.52 -16.38
C ALA A 295 -18.35 2.04 -16.65
N ALA A 296 -18.72 2.26 -17.93
CA ALA A 296 -20.07 2.64 -18.36
C ALA A 296 -20.95 1.42 -18.70
N ALA A 297 -20.55 0.20 -18.34
CA ALA A 297 -21.21 -1.07 -18.65
C ALA A 297 -21.37 -1.34 -20.16
N GLN A 298 -20.55 -0.72 -21.00
CA GLN A 298 -20.56 -0.93 -22.44
C GLN A 298 -19.61 -2.07 -22.81
N PRO A 299 -19.98 -2.98 -23.72
CA PRO A 299 -19.09 -4.03 -24.18
C PRO A 299 -17.92 -3.44 -24.98
N VAL A 300 -16.68 -3.76 -24.58
CA VAL A 300 -15.45 -3.26 -25.20
C VAL A 300 -14.59 -4.36 -25.82
N GLY A 301 -14.87 -5.62 -25.52
CA GLY A 301 -14.10 -6.73 -26.08
C GLY A 301 -14.51 -8.08 -25.52
N THR A 302 -13.65 -9.08 -25.77
CA THR A 302 -13.79 -10.44 -25.25
C THR A 302 -12.41 -10.91 -24.76
N LEU A 303 -12.36 -11.51 -23.59
CA LEU A 303 -11.18 -12.20 -23.07
C LEU A 303 -11.39 -13.71 -23.21
N HIS A 304 -10.40 -14.40 -23.77
CA HIS A 304 -10.40 -15.87 -23.86
C HIS A 304 -9.46 -16.46 -22.82
N LEU A 305 -9.78 -17.67 -22.32
CA LEU A 305 -8.93 -18.39 -21.34
C LEU A 305 -7.50 -18.58 -21.86
N ASN A 306 -7.31 -18.83 -23.15
CA ASN A 306 -5.99 -18.97 -23.76
C ASN A 306 -5.18 -17.67 -23.76
N ASP A 307 -5.82 -16.50 -23.69
CA ASP A 307 -5.12 -15.21 -23.65
C ASP A 307 -4.37 -15.02 -22.33
N LEU A 308 -4.78 -15.72 -21.25
CA LEU A 308 -4.09 -15.71 -19.96
C LEU A 308 -2.67 -16.31 -20.03
N VAL A 309 -2.41 -17.22 -20.98
CA VAL A 309 -1.15 -17.95 -21.10
C VAL A 309 -0.24 -17.35 -22.18
N MET A 310 -0.82 -16.75 -23.22
CA MET A 310 -0.07 -16.31 -24.41
C MET A 310 0.61 -14.95 -24.29
N HIS A 311 0.26 -14.12 -23.30
CA HIS A 311 0.80 -12.77 -23.15
C HIS A 311 2.10 -12.66 -22.34
N HIS A 312 2.71 -13.78 -21.94
CA HIS A 312 3.98 -13.78 -21.22
C HIS A 312 5.22 -13.45 -22.07
N ASP A 313 5.12 -13.45 -23.40
CA ASP A 313 6.27 -13.27 -24.30
C ASP A 313 6.36 -11.89 -25.00
N ALA A 314 5.49 -10.94 -24.69
CA ALA A 314 5.48 -9.66 -25.37
C ALA A 314 5.82 -8.48 -24.42
N ARG A 315 7.08 -8.07 -24.49
CA ARG A 315 7.66 -6.79 -24.01
C ARG A 315 8.13 -6.78 -22.53
N VAL A 316 9.31 -7.32 -22.32
CA VAL A 316 10.30 -6.79 -21.36
C VAL A 316 11.09 -5.67 -22.04
#